data_bcb174ca5987b25cab80368943b8c346
#
_entry.id   bcb174ca5987b25cab80368943b8c346
#
_cell.length_a   1.000
_cell.length_b   1.000
_cell.length_c   1.000
_cell.angle_alpha   90.00
_cell.angle_beta   90.00
_cell.angle_gamma   90.00
#
_symmetry.space_group_name_H-M   'P 1'
#
loop_
_entity.id
_entity.type
_entity.pdbx_description
1 polymer ?
#
loop_
_entity_poly.entity_id
_entity_poly.type
_entity_poly.pdbx_seq_one_letter_code
_entity_poly.pdbx_strand_id
1 'polypeptide(L)'
;MEQINYFFFSMINATPASSPWIISLATFIARDLIIIIPVLSVGLWLWGPKNGMDSQRMVITKAAIALAFSMLSATCIGMLIPHDRPFVVGFGYNFLNHDPDSSFPSDHGTVAFTFALAFIFWHRIGSGISLMVVAIAIAWSRIYLGVHWPLDMVGAFLLGIVSCLFAQLLWNLFGETIAKMMKRLYHFSFALPISKGWVRS
;
A
#
# COMPACT_ATOMS: atom_id res chain seq x y z
N MET A 1 -24.77 4.93 6.02
CA MET A 1 -23.34 4.98 5.61
C MET A 1 -23.12 5.89 4.41
N GLU A 2 -23.98 5.90 3.42
CA GLU A 2 -23.86 6.80 2.25
C GLU A 2 -23.81 8.28 2.63
N GLN A 3 -24.70 8.77 3.46
CA GLN A 3 -24.73 10.19 3.87
C GLN A 3 -23.39 10.65 4.50
N ILE A 4 -22.75 9.80 5.30
CA ILE A 4 -21.45 10.07 5.92
C ILE A 4 -20.36 10.15 4.83
N ASN A 5 -20.43 9.25 3.86
CA ASN A 5 -19.51 9.19 2.73
C ASN A 5 -19.61 10.48 1.88
N TYR A 6 -20.82 10.87 1.49
CA TYR A 6 -21.10 12.10 0.75
C TYR A 6 -20.64 13.35 1.52
N PHE A 7 -20.92 13.41 2.83
CA PHE A 7 -20.53 14.55 3.67
C PHE A 7 -19.02 14.76 3.69
N PHE A 8 -18.24 13.74 4.05
CA PHE A 8 -16.78 13.88 4.10
C PHE A 8 -16.14 14.04 2.71
N PHE A 9 -16.70 13.40 1.69
CA PHE A 9 -16.23 13.58 0.33
C PHE A 9 -16.39 15.04 -0.12
N SER A 10 -17.55 15.65 0.08
CA SER A 10 -17.79 17.05 -0.32
C SER A 10 -16.90 18.06 0.40
N MET A 11 -16.41 17.74 1.60
CA MET A 11 -15.46 18.58 2.34
C MET A 11 -14.03 18.47 1.79
N ILE A 12 -13.68 17.35 1.14
CA ILE A 12 -12.31 17.06 0.72
C ILE A 12 -12.14 17.25 -0.78
N ASN A 13 -13.13 16.90 -1.61
CA ASN A 13 -13.03 16.91 -3.06
C ASN A 13 -12.72 18.30 -3.61
N ALA A 14 -11.74 18.37 -4.50
CA ALA A 14 -11.39 19.59 -5.21
C ALA A 14 -12.55 20.06 -6.08
N THR A 15 -12.60 21.37 -6.30
CA THR A 15 -13.57 22.01 -7.20
C THR A 15 -12.83 22.68 -8.37
N PRO A 16 -13.50 23.08 -9.44
CA PRO A 16 -12.89 23.86 -10.52
C PRO A 16 -12.22 25.18 -10.07
N ALA A 17 -12.61 25.69 -8.89
CA ALA A 17 -11.99 26.87 -8.28
C ALA A 17 -10.76 26.56 -7.44
N SER A 18 -10.44 25.27 -7.24
CA SER A 18 -9.25 24.84 -6.47
C SER A 18 -7.96 25.22 -7.20
N SER A 19 -6.91 25.51 -6.41
CA SER A 19 -5.60 25.89 -6.96
C SER A 19 -5.04 24.81 -7.89
N PRO A 20 -4.66 25.14 -9.14
CA PRO A 20 -4.05 24.18 -10.07
C PRO A 20 -2.78 23.53 -9.53
N TRP A 21 -2.01 24.26 -8.69
CA TRP A 21 -0.82 23.73 -8.06
C TRP A 21 -1.15 22.59 -7.05
N ILE A 22 -2.22 22.77 -6.25
CA ILE A 22 -2.65 21.72 -5.29
C ILE A 22 -3.18 20.50 -6.05
N ILE A 23 -3.92 20.70 -7.15
CA ILE A 23 -4.38 19.60 -8.00
C ILE A 23 -3.18 18.84 -8.59
N SER A 24 -2.16 19.54 -9.09
CA SER A 24 -0.95 18.91 -9.61
C SER A 24 -0.18 18.14 -8.54
N LEU A 25 -0.02 18.71 -7.34
CA LEU A 25 0.61 18.05 -6.21
C LEU A 25 -0.17 16.80 -5.80
N ALA A 26 -1.49 16.89 -5.68
CA ALA A 26 -2.35 15.76 -5.35
C ALA A 26 -2.26 14.67 -6.42
N THR A 27 -2.17 15.04 -7.71
CA THR A 27 -2.00 14.10 -8.81
C THR A 27 -0.67 13.34 -8.69
N PHE A 28 0.43 14.04 -8.41
CA PHE A 28 1.72 13.40 -8.14
C PHE A 28 1.65 12.43 -6.96
N ILE A 29 1.04 12.84 -5.85
CA ILE A 29 0.87 11.99 -4.66
C ILE A 29 0.01 10.77 -5.00
N ALA A 30 -1.09 10.93 -5.75
CA ALA A 30 -2.02 9.87 -6.08
C ALA A 30 -1.47 8.81 -7.03
N ARG A 31 -0.55 9.18 -7.94
CA ARG A 31 -0.03 8.33 -9.01
C ARG A 31 1.36 7.82 -8.74
N ASP A 32 2.26 8.71 -8.32
CA ASP A 32 3.69 8.45 -8.38
C ASP A 32 4.29 8.08 -7.02
N LEU A 33 3.69 8.60 -5.91
CA LEU A 33 4.27 8.39 -4.58
C LEU A 33 4.23 6.91 -4.12
N ILE A 34 3.33 6.12 -4.68
CA ILE A 34 3.23 4.67 -4.38
C ILE A 34 4.51 3.91 -4.74
N ILE A 35 5.35 4.43 -5.65
CA ILE A 35 6.61 3.81 -6.07
C ILE A 35 7.63 3.71 -4.93
N ILE A 36 7.45 4.47 -3.85
CA ILE A 36 8.30 4.36 -2.66
C ILE A 36 8.30 2.93 -2.09
N ILE A 37 7.19 2.19 -2.23
CA ILE A 37 7.03 0.85 -1.68
C ILE A 37 7.97 -0.16 -2.33
N PRO A 38 7.95 -0.37 -3.67
CA PRO A 38 8.90 -1.28 -4.30
C PRO A 38 10.35 -0.79 -4.16
N VAL A 39 10.61 0.51 -4.21
CA VAL A 39 11.96 1.06 -4.04
C VAL A 39 12.53 0.74 -2.65
N LEU A 40 11.76 1.00 -1.58
CA LEU A 40 12.18 0.65 -0.22
C LEU A 40 12.31 -0.86 -0.04
N SER A 41 11.39 -1.65 -0.60
CA SER A 41 11.44 -3.11 -0.50
C SER A 41 12.71 -3.67 -1.12
N VAL A 42 13.05 -3.24 -2.33
CA VAL A 42 14.28 -3.65 -3.02
C VAL A 42 15.52 -3.14 -2.28
N GLY A 43 15.51 -1.88 -1.87
CA GLY A 43 16.63 -1.26 -1.14
C GLY A 43 16.95 -2.00 0.16
N LEU A 44 15.94 -2.26 0.99
CA LEU A 44 16.11 -2.98 2.25
C LEU A 44 16.47 -4.45 2.04
N TRP A 45 15.98 -5.07 0.97
CA TRP A 45 16.30 -6.44 0.62
C TRP A 45 17.77 -6.63 0.22
N LEU A 46 18.33 -5.69 -0.55
CA LEU A 46 19.65 -5.81 -1.14
C LEU A 46 20.77 -5.17 -0.31
N TRP A 47 20.51 -4.06 0.38
CA TRP A 47 21.52 -3.19 0.98
C TRP A 47 21.31 -2.87 2.48
N GLY A 48 20.62 -3.69 3.22
CA GLY A 48 20.44 -3.50 4.66
C GLY A 48 21.74 -3.54 5.48
N PRO A 49 21.72 -3.24 6.80
CA PRO A 49 22.89 -3.30 7.69
C PRO A 49 23.41 -4.74 7.82
N LYS A 50 24.75 -4.91 7.84
CA LYS A 50 25.40 -6.25 7.86
C LYS A 50 24.84 -7.17 8.96
N ASN A 51 24.63 -6.64 10.17
CA ASN A 51 24.19 -7.42 11.33
C ASN A 51 22.65 -7.53 11.45
N GLY A 52 21.88 -7.13 10.46
CA GLY A 52 20.41 -7.11 10.49
C GLY A 52 19.73 -7.55 9.20
N MET A 53 20.48 -8.10 8.24
CA MET A 53 19.95 -8.47 6.92
C MET A 53 18.82 -9.51 7.01
N ASP A 54 19.00 -10.55 7.80
CA ASP A 54 17.98 -11.60 7.95
C ASP A 54 16.70 -11.05 8.58
N SER A 55 16.82 -10.14 9.56
CA SER A 55 15.68 -9.45 10.16
C SER A 55 14.96 -8.55 9.15
N GLN A 56 15.70 -7.78 8.34
CA GLN A 56 15.09 -6.92 7.32
C GLN A 56 14.41 -7.73 6.21
N ARG A 57 15.05 -8.79 5.74
CA ARG A 57 14.47 -9.70 4.75
C ARG A 57 13.21 -10.38 5.29
N MET A 58 13.19 -10.73 6.58
CA MET A 58 11.98 -11.22 7.24
C MET A 58 10.86 -10.19 7.18
N VAL A 59 11.12 -8.93 7.53
CA VAL A 59 10.11 -7.85 7.47
C VAL A 59 9.56 -7.70 6.05
N ILE A 60 10.44 -7.63 5.05
CA ILE A 60 10.02 -7.48 3.64
C ILE A 60 9.24 -8.71 3.15
N THR A 61 9.65 -9.92 3.54
CA THR A 61 8.91 -11.15 3.18
C THR A 61 7.50 -11.14 3.79
N LYS A 62 7.37 -10.80 5.06
CA LYS A 62 6.07 -10.68 5.72
C LYS A 62 5.21 -9.58 5.10
N ALA A 63 5.81 -8.43 4.78
CA ALA A 63 5.12 -7.35 4.08
C ALA A 63 4.65 -7.79 2.69
N ALA A 64 5.45 -8.54 1.94
CA ALA A 64 5.06 -9.08 0.63
C ALA A 64 3.89 -10.08 0.74
N ILE A 65 3.90 -10.95 1.75
CA ILE A 65 2.78 -11.87 2.03
C ILE A 65 1.51 -11.08 2.36
N ALA A 66 1.62 -10.07 3.23
CA ALA A 66 0.49 -9.22 3.61
C ALA A 66 -0.06 -8.46 2.38
N LEU A 67 0.81 -7.89 1.54
CA LEU A 67 0.43 -7.20 0.30
C LEU A 67 -0.26 -8.14 -0.69
N ALA A 68 0.29 -9.34 -0.91
CA ALA A 68 -0.32 -10.32 -1.80
C ALA A 68 -1.73 -10.71 -1.34
N PHE A 69 -1.89 -10.98 -0.03
CA PHE A 69 -3.19 -11.29 0.55
C PHE A 69 -4.15 -10.10 0.47
N SER A 70 -3.69 -8.88 0.79
CA SER A 70 -4.54 -7.69 0.76
C SER A 70 -5.04 -7.37 -0.64
N MET A 71 -4.18 -7.47 -1.67
CA MET A 71 -4.57 -7.20 -3.06
C MET A 71 -5.53 -8.26 -3.59
N LEU A 72 -5.26 -9.55 -3.31
CA LEU A 72 -6.18 -10.62 -3.68
C LEU A 72 -7.55 -10.43 -3.03
N SER A 73 -7.58 -10.11 -1.73
CA SER A 73 -8.81 -9.85 -1.00
C SER A 73 -9.53 -8.61 -1.49
N ALA A 74 -8.81 -7.52 -1.82
CA ALA A 74 -9.40 -6.31 -2.38
C ALA A 74 -10.10 -6.59 -3.72
N THR A 75 -9.41 -7.32 -4.61
CA THR A 75 -9.99 -7.75 -5.90
C THR A 75 -11.24 -8.61 -5.69
N CYS A 76 -11.19 -9.61 -4.79
CA CYS A 76 -12.35 -10.44 -4.48
C CYS A 76 -13.53 -9.61 -3.91
N ILE A 77 -13.25 -8.69 -2.99
CA ILE A 77 -14.28 -7.81 -2.41
C ILE A 77 -14.90 -6.92 -3.49
N GLY A 78 -14.08 -6.30 -4.35
CA GLY A 78 -14.55 -5.46 -5.45
C GLY A 78 -15.43 -6.19 -6.46
N MET A 79 -15.18 -7.49 -6.69
CA MET A 79 -16.00 -8.35 -7.54
C MET A 79 -17.32 -8.78 -6.87
N LEU A 80 -17.28 -9.06 -5.56
CA LEU A 80 -18.43 -9.58 -4.82
C LEU A 80 -19.37 -8.47 -4.34
N ILE A 81 -18.86 -7.30 -4.06
CA ILE A 81 -19.58 -6.14 -3.51
C ILE A 81 -19.17 -4.90 -4.35
N PRO A 82 -19.54 -4.85 -5.64
CA PRO A 82 -19.18 -3.71 -6.48
C PRO A 82 -19.78 -2.43 -5.93
N HIS A 83 -18.97 -1.37 -5.88
CA HIS A 83 -19.36 -0.06 -5.39
C HIS A 83 -18.91 1.01 -6.38
N ASP A 84 -19.85 1.82 -6.86
CA ASP A 84 -19.58 2.84 -7.87
C ASP A 84 -18.70 3.96 -7.32
N ARG A 85 -17.80 4.45 -8.16
CA ARG A 85 -16.92 5.60 -7.83
C ARG A 85 -17.73 6.90 -7.80
N PRO A 86 -17.26 7.94 -7.07
CA PRO A 86 -17.93 9.25 -7.01
C PRO A 86 -18.27 9.79 -8.40
N PHE A 87 -17.32 9.76 -9.33
CA PHE A 87 -17.53 10.30 -10.68
C PHE A 87 -18.48 9.45 -11.54
N VAL A 88 -18.64 8.15 -11.26
CA VAL A 88 -19.58 7.27 -11.97
C VAL A 88 -21.02 7.63 -11.61
N VAL A 89 -21.28 7.92 -10.34
CA VAL A 89 -22.60 8.38 -9.87
C VAL A 89 -22.83 9.88 -10.08
N GLY A 90 -21.90 10.58 -10.76
CA GLY A 90 -22.03 12.00 -11.05
C GLY A 90 -21.89 12.90 -9.83
N PHE A 91 -21.20 12.46 -8.77
CA PHE A 91 -21.02 13.24 -7.54
C PHE A 91 -19.61 13.84 -7.45
N GLY A 92 -19.53 15.14 -7.22
CA GLY A 92 -18.28 15.89 -7.13
C GLY A 92 -17.55 16.07 -8.46
N TYR A 93 -16.26 16.36 -8.37
CA TYR A 93 -15.41 16.66 -9.53
C TYR A 93 -14.28 15.65 -9.63
N ASN A 94 -14.07 15.08 -10.82
CA ASN A 94 -12.99 14.15 -11.13
C ASN A 94 -11.84 14.88 -11.83
N PHE A 95 -10.64 14.84 -11.23
CA PHE A 95 -9.41 15.42 -11.77
C PHE A 95 -8.37 14.37 -12.18
N LEU A 96 -8.71 13.09 -12.07
CA LEU A 96 -7.81 11.99 -12.40
C LEU A 96 -8.49 11.02 -13.36
N ASN A 97 -7.94 10.83 -14.57
CA ASN A 97 -8.43 9.80 -15.47
C ASN A 97 -8.32 8.43 -14.80
N HIS A 98 -9.46 7.80 -14.54
CA HIS A 98 -9.58 6.50 -13.91
C HIS A 98 -10.70 5.70 -14.54
N ASP A 99 -10.53 4.38 -14.66
CA ASP A 99 -11.56 3.49 -15.19
C ASP A 99 -12.76 3.42 -14.23
N PRO A 100 -13.99 3.23 -14.74
CA PRO A 100 -15.22 3.14 -13.95
C PRO A 100 -15.41 1.74 -13.33
N ASP A 101 -14.34 1.17 -12.76
CA ASP A 101 -14.33 -0.09 -12.02
C ASP A 101 -14.79 0.11 -10.55
N SER A 102 -14.85 -0.99 -9.77
CA SER A 102 -15.28 -0.92 -8.38
C SER A 102 -14.38 0.01 -7.54
N SER A 103 -15.03 0.87 -6.74
CA SER A 103 -14.34 1.83 -5.88
C SER A 103 -13.80 1.21 -4.59
N PHE A 104 -14.50 0.18 -4.05
CA PHE A 104 -14.24 -0.35 -2.71
C PHE A 104 -13.60 -1.74 -2.75
N PRO A 105 -12.57 -1.98 -1.93
CA PRO A 105 -11.72 -0.98 -1.26
C PRO A 105 -10.72 -0.35 -2.23
N SER A 106 -10.13 0.79 -1.88
CA SER A 106 -9.13 1.45 -2.74
C SER A 106 -7.85 0.62 -2.85
N ASP A 107 -7.40 0.26 -4.06
CA ASP A 107 -6.15 -0.48 -4.30
C ASP A 107 -4.92 0.28 -3.80
N HIS A 108 -4.80 1.56 -4.15
CA HIS A 108 -3.69 2.40 -3.68
C HIS A 108 -3.70 2.56 -2.17
N GLY A 109 -4.89 2.76 -1.57
CA GLY A 109 -5.05 2.77 -0.12
C GLY A 109 -4.64 1.44 0.51
N THR A 110 -5.10 0.33 -0.04
CA THR A 110 -4.80 -1.02 0.44
C THR A 110 -3.30 -1.30 0.44
N VAL A 111 -2.61 -1.02 -0.66
CA VAL A 111 -1.15 -1.20 -0.76
C VAL A 111 -0.42 -0.29 0.23
N ALA A 112 -0.74 1.00 0.27
CA ALA A 112 -0.04 1.97 1.10
C ALA A 112 -0.24 1.70 2.61
N PHE A 113 -1.48 1.46 3.06
CA PHE A 113 -1.77 1.15 4.45
C PHE A 113 -1.19 -0.19 4.89
N THR A 114 -1.31 -1.24 4.07
CA THR A 114 -0.73 -2.56 4.39
C THR A 114 0.77 -2.47 4.59
N PHE A 115 1.49 -1.75 3.71
CA PHE A 115 2.93 -1.59 3.82
C PHE A 115 3.33 -0.77 5.05
N ALA A 116 2.64 0.33 5.33
CA ALA A 116 2.88 1.14 6.53
C ALA A 116 2.64 0.35 7.82
N LEU A 117 1.54 -0.41 7.89
CA LEU A 117 1.23 -1.30 9.01
C LEU A 117 2.26 -2.41 9.18
N ALA A 118 2.74 -3.02 8.09
CA ALA A 118 3.81 -4.02 8.14
C ALA A 118 5.08 -3.46 8.80
N PHE A 119 5.43 -2.21 8.54
CA PHE A 119 6.58 -1.55 9.17
C PHE A 119 6.32 -1.19 10.64
N ILE A 120 5.09 -0.80 11.01
CA ILE A 120 4.69 -0.59 12.40
C ILE A 120 4.83 -1.88 13.20
N PHE A 121 4.36 -3.00 12.65
CA PHE A 121 4.33 -4.28 13.37
C PHE A 121 5.69 -4.99 13.43
N TRP A 122 6.53 -4.88 12.39
CA TRP A 122 7.70 -5.77 12.26
C TRP A 122 9.03 -5.06 12.07
N HIS A 123 9.04 -3.75 11.88
CA HIS A 123 10.29 -3.00 11.74
C HIS A 123 10.46 -2.03 12.90
N ARG A 124 10.54 -0.72 12.64
CA ARG A 124 10.67 0.33 13.64
C ARG A 124 9.42 1.23 13.61
N ILE A 125 8.87 1.52 14.77
CA ILE A 125 7.67 2.34 14.89
C ILE A 125 7.81 3.69 14.15
N GLY A 126 8.98 4.33 14.21
CA GLY A 126 9.24 5.61 13.53
C GLY A 126 9.14 5.49 12.01
N SER A 127 9.72 4.43 11.40
CA SER A 127 9.58 4.20 9.95
C SER A 127 8.15 3.86 9.54
N GLY A 128 7.45 3.10 10.38
CA GLY A 128 6.05 2.79 10.15
C GLY A 128 5.15 4.03 10.23
N ILE A 129 5.39 4.93 11.21
CA ILE A 129 4.67 6.20 11.30
C ILE A 129 4.94 7.08 10.07
N SER A 130 6.20 7.19 9.62
CA SER A 130 6.54 7.96 8.42
C SER A 130 5.81 7.42 7.18
N LEU A 131 5.77 6.10 7.01
CA LEU A 131 5.03 5.47 5.92
C LEU A 131 3.51 5.63 6.07
N MET A 132 2.99 5.67 7.30
CA MET A 132 1.57 5.93 7.55
C MET A 132 1.18 7.36 7.15
N VAL A 133 2.04 8.35 7.37
CA VAL A 133 1.83 9.73 6.87
C VAL A 133 1.77 9.74 5.34
N VAL A 134 2.65 8.99 4.67
CA VAL A 134 2.61 8.82 3.20
C VAL A 134 1.31 8.14 2.76
N ALA A 135 0.88 7.07 3.44
CA ALA A 135 -0.36 6.36 3.13
C ALA A 135 -1.60 7.25 3.30
N ILE A 136 -1.64 8.08 4.35
CA ILE A 136 -2.71 9.06 4.57
C ILE A 136 -2.69 10.13 3.48
N ALA A 137 -1.53 10.61 3.05
CA ALA A 137 -1.41 11.57 1.94
C ALA A 137 -1.94 10.98 0.63
N ILE A 138 -1.60 9.71 0.33
CA ILE A 138 -2.14 8.98 -0.83
C ILE A 138 -3.67 8.87 -0.71
N ALA A 139 -4.20 8.43 0.43
CA ALA A 139 -5.63 8.30 0.66
C ALA A 139 -6.36 9.64 0.48
N TRP A 140 -5.83 10.72 1.07
CA TRP A 140 -6.37 12.07 0.89
C TRP A 140 -6.39 12.48 -0.56
N SER A 141 -5.28 12.29 -1.30
CA SER A 141 -5.17 12.71 -2.69
C SER A 141 -6.18 12.00 -3.60
N ARG A 142 -6.48 10.72 -3.34
CA ARG A 142 -7.47 9.95 -4.10
C ARG A 142 -8.90 10.48 -3.88
N ILE A 143 -9.24 10.88 -2.65
CA ILE A 143 -10.53 11.52 -2.33
C ILE A 143 -10.56 12.93 -2.92
N TYR A 144 -9.49 13.71 -2.74
CA TYR A 144 -9.37 15.08 -3.24
C TYR A 144 -9.56 15.17 -4.75
N LEU A 145 -9.00 14.22 -5.50
CA LEU A 145 -9.12 14.14 -6.97
C LEU A 145 -10.42 13.48 -7.45
N GLY A 146 -11.30 13.04 -6.56
CA GLY A 146 -12.66 12.58 -6.89
C GLY A 146 -12.77 11.14 -7.38
N VAL A 147 -11.77 10.28 -7.14
CA VAL A 147 -11.78 8.89 -7.64
C VAL A 147 -12.18 7.84 -6.60
N HIS A 148 -12.19 8.19 -5.31
CA HIS A 148 -12.59 7.29 -4.23
C HIS A 148 -13.40 8.00 -3.15
N TRP A 149 -14.24 7.22 -2.49
CA TRP A 149 -14.94 7.65 -1.30
C TRP A 149 -14.06 7.57 -0.05
N PRO A 150 -14.33 8.38 1.00
CA PRO A 150 -13.65 8.26 2.30
C PRO A 150 -13.71 6.86 2.91
N LEU A 151 -14.85 6.17 2.81
CA LEU A 151 -15.00 4.82 3.34
C LEU A 151 -14.20 3.77 2.57
N ASP A 152 -13.84 4.00 1.30
CA ASP A 152 -12.93 3.12 0.55
C ASP A 152 -11.55 3.09 1.21
N MET A 153 -11.11 4.22 1.78
CA MET A 153 -9.85 4.33 2.49
C MET A 153 -9.89 3.67 3.87
N VAL A 154 -11.03 3.80 4.56
CA VAL A 154 -11.23 3.08 5.84
C VAL A 154 -11.24 1.57 5.60
N GLY A 155 -11.94 1.10 4.57
CA GLY A 155 -11.93 -0.31 4.16
C GLY A 155 -10.54 -0.81 3.82
N ALA A 156 -9.77 -0.03 3.07
CA ALA A 156 -8.37 -0.33 2.73
C ALA A 156 -7.46 -0.43 3.96
N PHE A 157 -7.62 0.47 4.93
CA PHE A 157 -6.86 0.43 6.19
C PHE A 157 -7.22 -0.82 7.03
N LEU A 158 -8.49 -1.12 7.19
CA LEU A 158 -8.94 -2.32 7.92
C LEU A 158 -8.47 -3.61 7.25
N LEU A 159 -8.54 -3.66 5.92
CA LEU A 159 -8.01 -4.79 5.15
C LEU A 159 -6.50 -4.93 5.35
N GLY A 160 -5.76 -3.83 5.42
CA GLY A 160 -4.33 -3.83 5.75
C GLY A 160 -4.03 -4.47 7.11
N ILE A 161 -4.82 -4.16 8.15
CA ILE A 161 -4.69 -4.79 9.48
C ILE A 161 -4.91 -6.30 9.38
N VAL A 162 -6.02 -6.74 8.76
CA VAL A 162 -6.34 -8.16 8.59
C VAL A 162 -5.23 -8.89 7.84
N SER A 163 -4.69 -8.26 6.81
CA SER A 163 -3.60 -8.83 5.99
C SER A 163 -2.30 -8.98 6.76
N CYS A 164 -1.96 -8.02 7.61
CA CYS A 164 -0.80 -8.15 8.50
C CYS A 164 -0.98 -9.25 9.54
N LEU A 165 -2.18 -9.39 10.13
CA LEU A 165 -2.49 -10.47 11.06
C LEU A 165 -2.40 -11.84 10.38
N PHE A 166 -2.93 -11.97 9.16
CA PHE A 166 -2.82 -13.16 8.34
C PHE A 166 -1.35 -13.51 8.03
N ALA A 167 -0.56 -12.54 7.59
CA ALA A 167 0.86 -12.75 7.32
C ALA A 167 1.64 -13.17 8.59
N GLN A 168 1.29 -12.61 9.75
CA GLN A 168 1.87 -13.02 11.03
C GLN A 168 1.50 -14.47 11.38
N LEU A 169 0.25 -14.86 11.17
CA LEU A 169 -0.20 -16.23 11.40
C LEU A 169 0.56 -17.23 10.50
N LEU A 170 0.65 -16.93 9.19
CA LEU A 170 1.43 -17.76 8.26
C LEU A 170 2.90 -17.84 8.66
N TRP A 171 3.47 -16.73 9.13
CA TRP A 171 4.85 -16.72 9.59
C TRP A 171 5.06 -17.57 10.84
N ASN A 172 4.12 -17.56 11.76
CA ASN A 172 4.19 -18.41 12.96
C ASN A 172 4.13 -19.92 12.62
N LEU A 173 3.40 -20.29 11.57
CA LEU A 173 3.24 -21.66 11.14
C LEU A 173 4.38 -22.15 10.23
N PHE A 174 4.86 -21.31 9.33
CA PHE A 174 5.75 -21.72 8.23
C PHE A 174 7.01 -20.86 8.10
N GLY A 175 7.27 -19.93 9.03
CA GLY A 175 8.31 -18.90 8.91
C GLY A 175 9.71 -19.46 8.66
N GLU A 176 10.09 -20.55 9.34
CA GLU A 176 11.39 -21.19 9.12
C GLU A 176 11.53 -21.76 7.70
N THR A 177 10.49 -22.42 7.20
CA THR A 177 10.47 -22.98 5.85
C THR A 177 10.55 -21.87 4.80
N ILE A 178 9.74 -20.81 4.98
CA ILE A 178 9.73 -19.64 4.11
C ILE A 178 11.11 -18.97 4.11
N ALA A 179 11.71 -18.73 5.28
CA ALA A 179 13.02 -18.10 5.42
C ALA A 179 14.11 -18.92 4.72
N LYS A 180 14.14 -20.26 4.93
CA LYS A 180 15.08 -21.16 4.26
C LYS A 180 14.93 -21.12 2.74
N MET A 181 13.69 -21.15 2.26
CA MET A 181 13.40 -21.08 0.81
C MET A 181 13.84 -19.75 0.22
N MET A 182 13.50 -18.62 0.85
CA MET A 182 13.88 -17.28 0.41
C MET A 182 15.40 -17.10 0.39
N LYS A 183 16.11 -17.61 1.40
CA LYS A 183 17.58 -17.56 1.43
C LYS A 183 18.20 -18.37 0.28
N ARG A 184 17.71 -19.58 0.00
CA ARG A 184 18.16 -20.39 -1.14
C ARG A 184 17.91 -19.69 -2.47
N LEU A 185 16.70 -19.14 -2.68
CA LEU A 185 16.34 -18.43 -3.89
C LEU A 185 17.21 -17.18 -4.07
N TYR A 186 17.46 -16.43 -3.00
CA TYR A 186 18.31 -15.25 -3.03
C TYR A 186 19.76 -15.61 -3.45
N HIS A 187 20.38 -16.60 -2.82
CA HIS A 187 21.73 -17.03 -3.17
C HIS A 187 21.83 -17.59 -4.59
N PHE A 188 20.80 -18.27 -5.06
CA PHE A 188 20.75 -18.74 -6.44
C PHE A 188 20.62 -17.59 -7.45
N SER A 189 19.68 -16.68 -7.23
CA SER A 189 19.40 -15.58 -8.18
C SER A 189 20.46 -14.48 -8.16
N PHE A 190 21.09 -14.24 -7.01
CA PHE A 190 22.09 -13.17 -6.83
C PHE A 190 23.51 -13.68 -6.61
N ALA A 191 23.83 -14.91 -7.03
CA ALA A 191 25.17 -15.49 -6.85
C ALA A 191 26.28 -14.60 -7.42
N LEU A 192 26.13 -14.09 -8.64
CA LEU A 192 27.09 -13.20 -9.30
C LEU A 192 27.18 -11.82 -8.63
N PRO A 193 26.06 -11.08 -8.36
CA PRO A 193 26.11 -9.84 -7.61
C PRO A 193 26.72 -9.96 -6.22
N ILE A 194 26.46 -11.06 -5.51
CA ILE A 194 27.05 -11.34 -4.19
C ILE A 194 28.56 -11.54 -4.30
N SER A 195 29.03 -12.35 -5.25
CA SER A 195 30.47 -12.61 -5.45
C SER A 195 31.25 -11.36 -5.84
N LYS A 196 30.61 -10.38 -6.51
CA LYS A 196 31.19 -9.07 -6.87
C LYS A 196 31.02 -8.00 -5.76
N GLY A 197 30.35 -8.32 -4.65
CA GLY A 197 30.11 -7.37 -3.56
C GLY A 197 29.12 -6.25 -3.87
N TRP A 198 28.31 -6.37 -4.94
CA TRP A 198 27.32 -5.37 -5.33
C TRP A 198 26.10 -5.40 -4.42
N VAL A 199 25.77 -6.58 -3.91
CA VAL A 199 24.69 -6.80 -2.96
C VAL A 199 25.18 -7.63 -1.77
N ARG A 200 24.50 -7.57 -0.66
CA ARG A 200 24.89 -8.28 0.58
C ARG A 200 24.39 -9.71 0.58
N SER A 201 25.22 -10.60 1.10
CA SER A 201 24.88 -12.02 1.34
C SER A 201 23.91 -12.17 2.52
#